data_76229cbd4287b52e1db5ec9d67c31d57
#
_entry.id   76229cbd4287b52e1db5ec9d67c31d57
#
_cell.length_a   1.000
_cell.length_b   1.000
_cell.length_c   1.000
_cell.angle_alpha   90.00
_cell.angle_beta   90.00
_cell.angle_gamma   90.00
#
_symmetry.space_group_name_H-M   'P 1'
#
loop_
_entity.id
_entity.type
_entity.pdbx_description
1 polymer ?
#
loop_
_entity_poly.entity_id
_entity_poly.type
_entity_poly.pdbx_seq_one_letter_code
_entity_poly.pdbx_strand_id
1 'polypeptide(L)'
;MHFLPRLALSITACLVFGMARADTSPPKTFNVWVFADAHVGTDKANGRDSLATALQQSEGRLGFAWDIALDLGDVSGAQGTPKDDEGKELVRQFGVLQRHRREQIYDLSGNHDRSGLDEPQAWWWRKWVDPTGEHTEYSGVDPKRRPFPVEGTWERYSVRVGNLLFLMMSDINEPSQKIGRGTLGGNPGGVVSGETFRWWQRMVQDNPTSIIVSAHHYVLKDTTVASGLWEGMQRSEDGTWKPRYHGYFPQGTPQGASFLYWVDSKPDLGAFEHFLAEAPGRVDLWLGAHTHTVPDDTFGGKSHIERRWGTTFINAAGLTLYHTVPGTGVPRSWLLTFTEGSDAVSAHCYLHSNDYAPQGWYQKNDRTIKLSKPFRMPSGPS
;
A
#
# COMPACT_ATOMS: atom_id res chain seq x y z
N MET A 1 12.46 -41.23 -89.56
CA MET A 1 11.69 -40.26 -88.77
C MET A 1 11.70 -40.71 -87.31
N HIS A 2 12.56 -40.12 -86.49
CA HIS A 2 12.69 -40.49 -85.07
C HIS A 2 12.14 -39.36 -84.24
N PHE A 3 11.06 -39.65 -83.51
CA PHE A 3 10.53 -38.73 -82.49
C PHE A 3 11.20 -39.03 -81.16
N LEU A 4 11.84 -38.02 -80.55
CA LEU A 4 12.34 -38.03 -79.15
C LEU A 4 11.31 -37.38 -78.25
N PRO A 5 10.96 -37.98 -77.06
CA PRO A 5 10.11 -37.33 -76.13
C PRO A 5 10.89 -36.30 -75.24
N ARG A 6 10.28 -35.12 -75.05
CA ARG A 6 10.78 -34.11 -74.14
C ARG A 6 10.39 -34.50 -72.68
N LEU A 7 11.43 -34.60 -71.82
CA LEU A 7 11.27 -34.83 -70.43
C LEU A 7 11.00 -33.44 -69.75
N ALA A 8 9.82 -33.27 -69.16
CA ALA A 8 9.51 -32.07 -68.37
C ALA A 8 9.96 -32.26 -66.89
N LEU A 9 10.91 -31.45 -66.48
CA LEU A 9 11.44 -31.44 -65.11
C LEU A 9 10.52 -30.56 -64.27
N SER A 10 9.69 -31.13 -63.37
CA SER A 10 8.92 -30.39 -62.39
C SER A 10 9.77 -30.08 -61.16
N ILE A 11 10.06 -28.81 -60.94
CA ILE A 11 10.74 -28.35 -59.72
C ILE A 11 9.66 -28.10 -58.65
N THR A 12 9.59 -29.01 -57.67
CA THR A 12 8.72 -28.82 -56.49
C THR A 12 9.46 -27.92 -55.47
N ALA A 13 9.06 -26.69 -55.36
CA ALA A 13 9.56 -25.80 -54.34
C ALA A 13 8.96 -26.17 -52.97
N CYS A 14 9.74 -26.77 -52.08
CA CYS A 14 9.41 -26.94 -50.67
C CYS A 14 9.48 -25.60 -49.95
N LEU A 15 8.33 -24.99 -49.67
CA LEU A 15 8.19 -23.89 -48.73
C LEU A 15 8.39 -24.43 -47.31
N VAL A 16 9.57 -24.21 -46.75
CA VAL A 16 9.82 -24.44 -45.32
C VAL A 16 9.19 -23.31 -44.56
N PHE A 17 8.00 -23.51 -44.04
CA PHE A 17 7.43 -22.63 -43.02
C PHE A 17 8.27 -22.79 -41.73
N GLY A 18 9.14 -21.83 -41.47
CA GLY A 18 9.79 -21.69 -40.17
C GLY A 18 8.73 -21.43 -39.12
N MET A 19 8.29 -22.45 -38.40
CA MET A 19 7.52 -22.25 -37.17
C MET A 19 8.44 -21.53 -36.18
N ALA A 20 8.18 -20.24 -35.94
CA ALA A 20 8.76 -19.53 -34.83
C ALA A 20 8.36 -20.33 -33.58
N ARG A 21 9.32 -20.91 -32.91
CA ARG A 21 9.15 -21.55 -31.61
C ARG A 21 8.69 -20.46 -30.66
N ALA A 22 7.45 -20.52 -30.20
CA ALA A 22 6.99 -19.66 -29.12
C ALA A 22 7.91 -19.88 -27.93
N ASP A 23 8.45 -18.81 -27.38
CA ASP A 23 9.24 -18.85 -26.14
C ASP A 23 8.31 -19.39 -25.03
N THR A 24 8.61 -20.61 -24.56
CA THR A 24 7.79 -21.31 -23.55
C THR A 24 8.22 -20.95 -22.13
N SER A 25 9.12 -19.98 -21.95
CA SER A 25 9.49 -19.49 -20.63
C SER A 25 8.24 -18.94 -19.93
N PRO A 26 8.06 -19.22 -18.61
CA PRO A 26 6.94 -18.65 -17.88
C PRO A 26 7.05 -17.11 -17.91
N PRO A 27 5.92 -16.40 -18.00
CA PRO A 27 5.94 -14.95 -18.05
C PRO A 27 6.59 -14.41 -16.79
N LYS A 28 7.39 -13.35 -16.93
CA LYS A 28 8.02 -12.66 -15.79
C LYS A 28 6.97 -12.03 -14.90
N THR A 29 7.17 -12.13 -13.60
CA THR A 29 6.30 -11.50 -12.60
C THR A 29 7.06 -10.46 -11.81
N PHE A 30 6.33 -9.45 -11.34
CA PHE A 30 6.79 -8.46 -10.37
C PHE A 30 5.85 -8.48 -9.18
N ASN A 31 6.40 -8.77 -8.01
CA ASN A 31 5.66 -9.01 -6.79
C ASN A 31 5.84 -7.84 -5.83
N VAL A 32 4.74 -7.23 -5.43
CA VAL A 32 4.69 -6.12 -4.49
C VAL A 32 4.02 -6.59 -3.21
N TRP A 33 4.78 -6.65 -2.13
CA TRP A 33 4.23 -6.92 -0.81
C TRP A 33 3.70 -5.62 -0.20
N VAL A 34 2.46 -5.63 0.31
CA VAL A 34 1.79 -4.45 0.89
C VAL A 34 1.43 -4.76 2.33
N PHE A 35 1.90 -3.94 3.25
CA PHE A 35 1.58 -4.03 4.67
C PHE A 35 1.45 -2.63 5.29
N ALA A 36 0.96 -2.56 6.52
CA ALA A 36 0.77 -1.33 7.28
C ALA A 36 0.61 -1.61 8.78
N ASP A 37 0.46 -0.55 9.55
CA ASP A 37 -0.03 -0.58 10.94
C ASP A 37 0.71 -1.62 11.79
N ALA A 38 2.04 -1.57 11.77
CA ALA A 38 2.87 -2.46 12.59
C ALA A 38 2.84 -2.07 14.07
N HIS A 39 2.60 -0.80 14.38
CA HIS A 39 2.49 -0.23 15.72
C HIS A 39 3.53 -0.78 16.69
N VAL A 40 4.80 -0.71 16.28
CA VAL A 40 5.95 -1.37 16.92
C VAL A 40 5.99 -1.15 18.43
N GLY A 41 5.82 0.10 18.90
CA GLY A 41 5.87 0.40 20.32
C GLY A 41 4.74 -0.24 21.12
N THR A 42 3.51 -0.25 20.60
CA THR A 42 2.36 -0.86 21.26
C THR A 42 2.47 -2.36 21.30
N ASP A 43 2.78 -3.00 20.19
CA ASP A 43 2.89 -4.46 20.13
C ASP A 43 4.08 -4.95 20.97
N LYS A 44 5.21 -4.22 20.96
CA LYS A 44 6.36 -4.52 21.82
C LYS A 44 6.02 -4.44 23.31
N ALA A 45 5.28 -3.42 23.73
CA ALA A 45 4.82 -3.30 25.11
C ALA A 45 3.92 -4.47 25.56
N ASN A 46 3.31 -5.16 24.60
CA ASN A 46 2.48 -6.35 24.79
C ASN A 46 3.21 -7.67 24.45
N GLY A 47 4.54 -7.64 24.33
CA GLY A 47 5.37 -8.83 24.13
C GLY A 47 5.40 -9.39 22.72
N ARG A 48 5.08 -8.58 21.70
CA ARG A 48 5.08 -8.98 20.29
C ARG A 48 5.99 -8.08 19.43
N ASP A 49 6.68 -8.71 18.51
CA ASP A 49 7.50 -8.05 17.47
C ASP A 49 6.79 -8.19 16.11
N SER A 50 5.69 -7.47 15.91
CA SER A 50 4.78 -7.64 14.77
C SER A 50 5.46 -7.47 13.42
N LEU A 51 6.23 -6.40 13.25
CA LEU A 51 6.97 -6.13 12.03
C LEU A 51 8.04 -7.21 11.77
N ALA A 52 8.89 -7.48 12.77
CA ALA A 52 9.93 -8.50 12.64
C ALA A 52 9.34 -9.88 12.31
N THR A 53 8.22 -10.23 12.97
CA THR A 53 7.50 -11.48 12.70
C THR A 53 7.03 -11.57 11.26
N ALA A 54 6.40 -10.51 10.74
CA ALA A 54 5.91 -10.47 9.36
C ALA A 54 7.06 -10.55 8.34
N LEU A 55 8.16 -9.82 8.58
CA LEU A 55 9.37 -9.85 7.74
C LEU A 55 9.97 -11.26 7.69
N GLN A 56 10.19 -11.90 8.85
CA GLN A 56 10.71 -13.27 8.94
C GLN A 56 9.78 -14.28 8.26
N GLN A 57 8.48 -14.13 8.44
CA GLN A 57 7.50 -15.03 7.82
C GLN A 57 7.47 -14.88 6.31
N SER A 58 7.58 -13.65 5.78
CA SER A 58 7.66 -13.42 4.33
C SER A 58 8.84 -14.15 3.68
N GLU A 59 9.96 -14.28 4.40
CA GLU A 59 11.18 -14.95 3.95
C GLU A 59 11.25 -16.43 4.35
N GLY A 60 10.36 -16.89 5.21
CA GLY A 60 10.36 -18.24 5.75
C GLY A 60 9.96 -19.31 4.74
N ARG A 61 9.92 -20.56 5.20
CA ARG A 61 9.55 -21.72 4.35
C ARG A 61 8.15 -21.64 3.76
N LEU A 62 7.22 -21.04 4.49
CA LEU A 62 5.83 -20.81 4.05
C LEU A 62 5.60 -19.39 3.53
N GLY A 63 6.69 -18.64 3.36
CA GLY A 63 6.66 -17.27 2.85
C GLY A 63 6.41 -17.19 1.35
N PHE A 64 6.66 -16.02 0.82
CA PHE A 64 6.41 -15.71 -0.58
C PHE A 64 7.55 -14.85 -1.15
N ALA A 65 7.73 -14.92 -2.46
CA ALA A 65 8.70 -14.07 -3.14
C ALA A 65 8.09 -12.66 -3.31
N TRP A 66 8.88 -11.62 -3.03
CA TRP A 66 8.53 -10.23 -3.31
C TRP A 66 9.76 -9.47 -3.83
N ASP A 67 9.54 -8.53 -4.72
CA ASP A 67 10.60 -7.72 -5.33
C ASP A 67 10.76 -6.41 -4.57
N ILE A 68 9.64 -5.79 -4.20
CA ILE A 68 9.57 -4.62 -3.32
C ILE A 68 8.44 -4.80 -2.32
N ALA A 69 8.49 -4.01 -1.25
CA ALA A 69 7.39 -3.87 -0.32
C ALA A 69 6.95 -2.41 -0.19
N LEU A 70 5.65 -2.20 0.06
CA LEU A 70 5.08 -0.91 0.40
C LEU A 70 4.56 -0.97 1.84
N ASP A 71 5.13 -0.14 2.69
CA ASP A 71 4.65 0.12 4.04
C ASP A 71 3.72 1.33 4.00
N LEU A 72 2.46 1.10 4.31
CA LEU A 72 1.42 2.13 4.24
C LEU A 72 1.27 2.92 5.55
N GLY A 73 2.29 2.91 6.41
CA GLY A 73 2.36 3.76 7.60
C GLY A 73 1.83 3.14 8.88
N ASP A 74 1.80 3.95 9.93
CA ASP A 74 1.55 3.56 11.31
C ASP A 74 2.52 2.45 11.77
N VAL A 75 3.81 2.66 11.48
CA VAL A 75 4.87 1.81 12.05
C VAL A 75 5.06 2.10 13.54
N SER A 76 4.83 3.34 13.97
CA SER A 76 4.77 3.73 15.39
C SER A 76 3.44 3.34 16.03
N GLY A 77 3.49 2.92 17.31
CA GLY A 77 2.29 2.73 18.14
C GLY A 77 1.96 3.92 19.06
N ALA A 78 2.71 5.02 18.95
CA ALA A 78 2.56 6.16 19.82
C ALA A 78 1.21 6.87 19.68
N GLN A 79 0.64 7.33 20.79
CA GLN A 79 -0.56 8.19 20.81
C GLN A 79 -0.22 9.69 20.78
N GLY A 80 1.04 10.03 20.93
CA GLY A 80 1.64 11.35 20.81
C GLY A 80 2.92 11.22 19.97
N THR A 81 3.84 12.18 20.11
CA THR A 81 5.13 12.12 19.42
C THR A 81 5.89 10.83 19.75
N PRO A 82 6.27 10.00 18.75
CA PRO A 82 7.06 8.82 18.99
C PRO A 82 8.44 9.15 19.57
N LYS A 83 8.98 8.25 20.39
CA LYS A 83 10.28 8.40 21.02
C LYS A 83 11.39 7.70 20.24
N ASP A 84 12.63 8.12 20.46
CA ASP A 84 13.82 7.52 19.83
C ASP A 84 14.00 6.03 20.15
N ASP A 85 13.57 5.58 21.33
CA ASP A 85 13.66 4.15 21.67
C ASP A 85 12.73 3.29 20.80
N GLU A 86 11.56 3.80 20.41
CA GLU A 86 10.69 3.16 19.44
C GLU A 86 11.32 3.17 18.05
N GLY A 87 11.97 4.27 17.66
CA GLY A 87 12.69 4.34 16.39
C GLY A 87 13.85 3.35 16.29
N LYS A 88 14.63 3.19 17.36
CA LYS A 88 15.69 2.17 17.44
C LYS A 88 15.12 0.75 17.35
N GLU A 89 13.99 0.51 18.01
CA GLU A 89 13.31 -0.78 17.95
C GLU A 89 12.79 -1.06 16.54
N LEU A 90 12.24 -0.06 15.85
CA LEU A 90 11.83 -0.16 14.46
C LEU A 90 13.01 -0.58 13.55
N VAL A 91 14.15 0.10 13.66
CA VAL A 91 15.36 -0.26 12.91
C VAL A 91 15.82 -1.68 13.22
N ARG A 92 15.78 -2.09 14.50
CA ARG A 92 16.08 -3.48 14.91
C ARG A 92 15.14 -4.47 14.23
N GLN A 93 13.84 -4.17 14.18
CA GLN A 93 12.85 -5.06 13.55
C GLN A 93 13.04 -5.16 12.04
N PHE A 94 13.33 -4.08 11.34
CA PHE A 94 13.72 -4.15 9.93
C PHE A 94 15.00 -4.95 9.70
N GLY A 95 15.92 -4.93 10.65
CA GLY A 95 17.20 -5.64 10.59
C GLY A 95 17.10 -7.18 10.63
N VAL A 96 15.91 -7.77 10.76
CA VAL A 96 15.75 -9.24 10.71
C VAL A 96 15.75 -9.82 9.30
N LEU A 97 15.65 -8.99 8.27
CA LEU A 97 15.71 -9.39 6.87
C LEU A 97 17.03 -10.11 6.54
N GLN A 98 16.95 -11.23 5.83
CA GLN A 98 18.11 -12.05 5.43
C GLN A 98 18.28 -12.14 3.91
N ARG A 99 17.18 -12.25 3.17
CA ARG A 99 17.17 -12.37 1.70
C ARG A 99 16.88 -11.05 1.00
N HIS A 100 16.11 -10.19 1.64
CA HIS A 100 15.80 -8.86 1.16
C HIS A 100 16.57 -7.80 1.97
N ARG A 101 16.48 -6.56 1.54
CA ARG A 101 17.13 -5.42 2.17
C ARG A 101 16.11 -4.38 2.55
N ARG A 102 16.41 -3.58 3.57
CA ARG A 102 15.58 -2.45 4.02
C ARG A 102 15.21 -1.52 2.86
N GLU A 103 16.14 -1.32 1.92
CA GLU A 103 15.95 -0.43 0.78
C GLU A 103 14.96 -0.95 -0.27
N GLN A 104 14.51 -2.20 -0.19
CA GLN A 104 13.42 -2.73 -1.01
C GLN A 104 12.04 -2.38 -0.44
N ILE A 105 11.97 -1.81 0.77
CA ILE A 105 10.75 -1.36 1.42
C ILE A 105 10.61 0.16 1.22
N TYR A 106 9.47 0.59 0.72
CA TYR A 106 9.12 1.97 0.44
C TYR A 106 7.98 2.38 1.38
N ASP A 107 8.19 3.43 2.16
CA ASP A 107 7.36 3.76 3.30
C ASP A 107 6.64 5.09 3.09
N LEU A 108 5.40 5.18 3.51
CA LEU A 108 4.69 6.43 3.71
C LEU A 108 4.23 6.54 5.17
N SER A 109 4.11 7.74 5.71
CA SER A 109 3.70 7.90 7.11
C SER A 109 2.20 7.78 7.29
N GLY A 110 1.81 7.14 8.41
CA GLY A 110 0.45 7.17 8.92
C GLY A 110 0.27 8.22 10.03
N ASN A 111 -0.87 8.22 10.67
CA ASN A 111 -1.21 9.24 11.67
C ASN A 111 -0.51 9.06 13.01
N HIS A 112 0.05 7.89 13.29
CA HIS A 112 0.86 7.64 14.49
C HIS A 112 2.35 7.96 14.30
N ASP A 113 2.84 7.99 13.08
CA ASP A 113 4.27 8.19 12.78
C ASP A 113 4.69 9.64 12.91
N ARG A 114 3.73 10.55 12.79
CA ARG A 114 3.92 11.97 12.81
C ARG A 114 2.93 12.64 13.77
N SER A 115 3.26 12.54 15.03
CA SER A 115 2.44 13.02 16.12
C SER A 115 3.11 14.23 16.80
N GLY A 116 2.35 15.26 17.07
CA GLY A 116 2.81 16.50 17.71
C GLY A 116 2.91 17.66 16.73
N LEU A 117 2.30 18.80 17.12
CA LEU A 117 2.26 20.00 16.29
C LEU A 117 3.43 20.95 16.56
N ASP A 118 4.12 20.76 17.69
CA ASP A 118 5.04 21.73 18.27
C ASP A 118 6.53 21.44 18.00
N GLU A 119 6.83 20.31 17.34
CA GLU A 119 8.21 19.97 16.97
C GLU A 119 8.47 20.14 15.48
N PRO A 120 9.75 20.11 15.06
CA PRO A 120 10.09 20.04 13.64
C PRO A 120 9.31 18.90 13.01
N GLN A 121 8.35 19.25 12.18
CA GLN A 121 7.39 18.31 11.63
C GLN A 121 8.07 17.13 10.98
N ALA A 122 7.57 15.94 11.27
CA ALA A 122 8.07 14.67 10.75
C ALA A 122 9.54 14.34 11.07
N TRP A 123 10.14 14.97 12.09
CA TRP A 123 11.54 14.68 12.44
C TRP A 123 11.75 13.21 12.80
N TRP A 124 10.90 12.63 13.67
CA TRP A 124 11.00 11.21 14.04
C TRP A 124 10.90 10.29 12.82
N TRP A 125 9.94 10.58 11.95
CA TRP A 125 9.72 9.84 10.71
C TRP A 125 10.94 9.91 9.79
N ARG A 126 11.44 11.11 9.52
CA ARG A 126 12.60 11.34 8.67
C ARG A 126 13.87 10.71 9.24
N LYS A 127 13.99 10.65 10.56
CA LYS A 127 15.16 10.12 11.26
C LYS A 127 15.19 8.60 11.25
N TRP A 128 14.08 7.93 11.56
CA TRP A 128 14.07 6.50 11.85
C TRP A 128 13.52 5.64 10.71
N VAL A 129 12.55 6.13 9.94
CA VAL A 129 11.99 5.44 8.77
C VAL A 129 12.71 5.86 7.51
N ASP A 130 12.87 7.15 7.30
CA ASP A 130 13.73 7.75 6.29
C ASP A 130 13.44 7.28 4.86
N PRO A 131 12.24 7.53 4.33
CA PRO A 131 11.84 7.01 3.03
C PRO A 131 12.72 7.48 1.88
N THR A 132 13.40 8.62 2.04
CA THR A 132 14.28 9.23 1.03
C THR A 132 15.76 8.92 1.23
N GLY A 133 16.16 8.41 2.40
CA GLY A 133 17.56 8.12 2.74
C GLY A 133 18.39 9.37 3.06
N GLU A 134 17.77 10.39 3.66
CA GLU A 134 18.45 11.63 4.08
C GLU A 134 19.22 11.46 5.41
N HIS A 135 18.87 10.43 6.19
CA HIS A 135 19.41 10.20 7.55
C HIS A 135 19.86 8.76 7.77
N THR A 136 20.61 8.24 6.80
CA THR A 136 21.13 6.84 6.79
C THR A 136 21.83 6.45 8.11
N GLU A 137 22.45 7.40 8.81
CA GLU A 137 23.13 7.16 10.09
C GLU A 137 22.21 6.71 11.21
N TYR A 138 20.91 6.97 11.10
CA TYR A 138 19.88 6.52 12.05
C TYR A 138 19.06 5.37 11.51
N SER A 139 18.55 5.51 10.30
CA SER A 139 17.62 4.57 9.65
C SER A 139 18.30 3.33 9.08
N GLY A 140 19.57 3.47 8.68
CA GLY A 140 20.26 2.47 7.89
C GLY A 140 19.85 2.43 6.41
N VAL A 141 18.96 3.29 5.95
CA VAL A 141 18.50 3.35 4.55
C VAL A 141 19.54 4.04 3.68
N ASP A 142 20.18 3.31 2.76
CA ASP A 142 21.05 3.88 1.74
C ASP A 142 20.30 4.03 0.41
N PRO A 143 19.98 5.25 -0.05
CA PRO A 143 19.20 5.46 -1.26
C PRO A 143 19.86 4.91 -2.53
N LYS A 144 21.20 4.75 -2.52
CA LYS A 144 21.95 4.17 -3.65
C LYS A 144 21.75 2.66 -3.79
N ARG A 145 21.25 2.01 -2.75
CA ARG A 145 20.97 0.57 -2.74
C ARG A 145 19.52 0.24 -3.07
N ARG A 146 18.65 1.24 -3.26
CA ARG A 146 17.28 1.02 -3.68
C ARG A 146 17.22 0.38 -5.07
N PRO A 147 16.41 -0.66 -5.28
CA PRO A 147 16.28 -1.28 -6.62
C PRO A 147 15.64 -0.31 -7.62
N PHE A 148 14.80 0.61 -7.15
CA PHE A 148 14.18 1.67 -7.93
C PHE A 148 14.32 2.99 -7.18
N PRO A 149 14.75 4.07 -7.85
CA PRO A 149 14.97 5.35 -7.19
C PRO A 149 13.65 5.95 -6.69
N VAL A 150 13.76 6.70 -5.60
CA VAL A 150 12.71 7.55 -5.07
C VAL A 150 12.83 8.93 -5.71
N GLU A 151 11.74 9.45 -6.29
CA GLU A 151 11.68 10.78 -6.88
C GLU A 151 10.68 11.65 -6.12
N GLY A 152 11.17 12.55 -5.27
CA GLY A 152 10.34 13.44 -4.46
C GLY A 152 10.91 13.69 -3.08
N THR A 153 10.03 13.82 -2.09
CA THR A 153 10.36 14.13 -0.70
C THR A 153 9.74 13.08 0.23
N TRP A 154 10.09 13.12 1.52
CA TRP A 154 9.47 12.26 2.54
C TRP A 154 7.94 12.40 2.61
N GLU A 155 7.39 13.55 2.23
CA GLU A 155 5.94 13.81 2.25
C GLU A 155 5.22 13.19 1.06
N ARG A 156 5.88 13.20 -0.09
CA ARG A 156 5.35 12.67 -1.35
C ARG A 156 6.47 12.29 -2.30
N TYR A 157 6.37 11.14 -2.87
CA TYR A 157 7.35 10.69 -3.87
C TYR A 157 6.75 9.66 -4.82
N SER A 158 7.43 9.45 -5.91
CA SER A 158 7.11 8.39 -6.86
C SER A 158 8.23 7.34 -6.96
N VAL A 159 7.83 6.13 -7.33
CA VAL A 159 8.70 5.02 -7.69
C VAL A 159 8.19 4.43 -8.98
N ARG A 160 9.09 4.19 -9.94
CA ARG A 160 8.74 3.66 -11.25
C ARG A 160 9.38 2.30 -11.51
N VAL A 161 8.56 1.36 -11.98
CA VAL A 161 8.99 0.01 -12.37
C VAL A 161 8.38 -0.30 -13.74
N GLY A 162 9.16 -0.15 -14.80
CA GLY A 162 8.62 -0.24 -16.15
C GLY A 162 7.51 0.79 -16.40
N ASN A 163 6.33 0.33 -16.76
CA ASN A 163 5.15 1.21 -16.87
C ASN A 163 4.29 1.29 -15.60
N LEU A 164 4.75 0.70 -14.50
CA LEU A 164 4.09 0.79 -13.20
C LEU A 164 4.63 2.03 -12.45
N LEU A 165 3.72 2.89 -11.99
CA LEU A 165 4.05 4.13 -11.28
C LEU A 165 3.34 4.14 -9.93
N PHE A 166 4.13 4.06 -8.86
CA PHE A 166 3.66 4.23 -7.49
C PHE A 166 3.72 5.69 -7.09
N LEU A 167 2.62 6.22 -6.57
CA LEU A 167 2.51 7.57 -6.01
C LEU A 167 2.29 7.44 -4.51
N MET A 168 3.34 7.68 -3.74
CA MET A 168 3.38 7.54 -2.29
C MET A 168 3.08 8.90 -1.64
N MET A 169 2.05 8.97 -0.84
CA MET A 169 1.60 10.17 -0.14
C MET A 169 1.54 9.91 1.35
N SER A 170 2.40 10.58 2.11
CA SER A 170 2.42 10.48 3.57
C SER A 170 1.25 11.25 4.20
N ASP A 171 0.71 10.71 5.28
CA ASP A 171 -0.15 11.48 6.18
C ASP A 171 0.69 12.56 6.87
N ILE A 172 0.16 13.78 6.96
CA ILE A 172 0.90 14.93 7.48
C ILE A 172 0.26 15.48 8.73
N ASN A 173 -0.12 14.93 9.64
CA ASN A 173 -0.55 15.42 10.95
C ASN A 173 -0.98 16.92 11.00
N GLU A 174 -1.63 17.37 9.96
CA GLU A 174 -2.29 18.65 9.80
C GLU A 174 -3.82 18.41 9.85
N PRO A 175 -4.65 19.40 10.08
CA PRO A 175 -4.36 20.83 10.18
C PRO A 175 -3.58 21.21 11.43
N SER A 176 -2.89 22.35 11.39
CA SER A 176 -2.11 22.91 12.51
C SER A 176 -2.94 23.26 13.76
N GLN A 177 -4.24 23.18 13.67
CA GLN A 177 -5.16 23.29 14.82
C GLN A 177 -5.09 22.02 15.66
N LYS A 178 -5.29 22.14 16.97
CA LYS A 178 -5.40 21.00 17.89
C LYS A 178 -6.69 20.24 17.67
N ILE A 179 -6.79 19.60 16.52
CA ILE A 179 -7.87 18.70 16.15
C ILE A 179 -7.30 17.30 16.21
N GLY A 180 -8.04 16.36 16.74
CA GLY A 180 -7.61 14.99 16.84
C GLY A 180 -7.51 14.52 18.28
N ARG A 181 -6.52 13.70 18.61
CA ARG A 181 -6.46 13.01 19.89
C ARG A 181 -5.93 13.89 21.00
N GLY A 182 -6.78 14.11 22.02
CA GLY A 182 -6.40 14.72 23.27
C GLY A 182 -5.96 16.18 23.19
N THR A 183 -5.28 16.63 24.24
CA THR A 183 -4.85 18.03 24.41
C THR A 183 -3.59 18.38 23.62
N LEU A 184 -2.85 17.40 23.16
CA LEU A 184 -1.58 17.60 22.45
C LEU A 184 -1.77 17.85 20.94
N GLY A 185 -2.98 17.66 20.41
CA GLY A 185 -3.20 17.67 18.97
C GLY A 185 -2.68 16.39 18.32
N GLY A 186 -2.30 16.42 17.07
CA GLY A 186 -1.81 15.26 16.33
C GLY A 186 -2.91 14.28 15.93
N ASN A 187 -2.61 13.29 15.14
CA ASN A 187 -3.52 12.23 14.67
C ASN A 187 -4.92 12.73 14.30
N PRO A 188 -5.07 13.76 13.44
CA PRO A 188 -6.37 14.35 13.17
C PRO A 188 -7.26 13.49 12.28
N GLY A 189 -6.72 12.50 11.63
CA GLY A 189 -7.49 11.58 10.79
C GLY A 189 -7.38 11.86 9.29
N GLY A 190 -6.31 11.42 8.65
CA GLY A 190 -6.11 11.44 7.21
C GLY A 190 -5.93 12.82 6.60
N VAL A 191 -4.71 13.22 6.38
CA VAL A 191 -4.38 14.57 5.88
C VAL A 191 -3.29 14.52 4.83
N VAL A 192 -3.46 15.27 3.75
CA VAL A 192 -2.39 15.62 2.83
C VAL A 192 -2.30 17.14 2.69
N SER A 193 -1.13 17.67 2.35
CA SER A 193 -1.00 19.08 1.98
C SER A 193 -1.66 19.34 0.62
N GLY A 194 -2.11 20.57 0.40
CA GLY A 194 -2.60 21.00 -0.91
C GLY A 194 -1.52 20.92 -2.00
N GLU A 195 -0.25 20.96 -1.60
CA GLU A 195 0.87 20.77 -2.52
C GLU A 195 0.99 19.30 -2.92
N THR A 196 0.84 18.35 -1.98
CA THR A 196 0.79 16.91 -2.27
C THR A 196 -0.39 16.56 -3.15
N PHE A 197 -1.58 17.10 -2.88
CA PHE A 197 -2.75 16.89 -3.73
C PHE A 197 -2.51 17.38 -5.17
N ARG A 198 -2.00 18.61 -5.34
CA ARG A 198 -1.67 19.14 -6.68
C ARG A 198 -0.57 18.36 -7.39
N TRP A 199 0.45 17.90 -6.65
CA TRP A 199 1.48 17.02 -7.19
C TRP A 199 0.88 15.70 -7.70
N TRP A 200 0.05 15.05 -6.90
CA TRP A 200 -0.63 13.82 -7.27
C TRP A 200 -1.47 13.99 -8.52
N GLN A 201 -2.27 15.07 -8.61
CA GLN A 201 -3.06 15.37 -9.80
C GLN A 201 -2.19 15.47 -11.05
N ARG A 202 -1.09 16.23 -10.99
CA ARG A 202 -0.14 16.34 -12.10
C ARG A 202 0.46 15.00 -12.48
N MET A 203 0.93 14.22 -11.51
CA MET A 203 1.51 12.89 -11.76
C MET A 203 0.53 11.96 -12.47
N VAL A 204 -0.75 11.99 -12.10
CA VAL A 204 -1.80 11.19 -12.76
C VAL A 204 -2.06 11.71 -14.18
N GLN A 205 -2.11 13.03 -14.39
CA GLN A 205 -2.38 13.64 -15.69
C GLN A 205 -1.22 13.44 -16.68
N ASP A 206 0.00 13.61 -16.22
CA ASP A 206 1.21 13.60 -17.05
C ASP A 206 1.70 12.17 -17.40
N ASN A 207 1.11 11.13 -16.78
CA ASN A 207 1.50 9.73 -17.00
C ASN A 207 0.36 8.86 -17.58
N PRO A 208 -0.27 9.23 -18.71
CA PRO A 208 -1.45 8.53 -19.23
C PRO A 208 -1.15 7.11 -19.72
N THR A 209 0.11 6.78 -19.96
CA THR A 209 0.54 5.45 -20.41
C THR A 209 0.98 4.53 -19.28
N SER A 210 1.04 5.01 -18.04
CA SER A 210 1.41 4.24 -16.87
C SER A 210 0.21 3.53 -16.24
N ILE A 211 0.45 2.39 -15.61
CA ILE A 211 -0.41 1.80 -14.59
C ILE A 211 -0.14 2.59 -13.31
N ILE A 212 -1.13 3.30 -12.79
CA ILE A 212 -0.94 4.17 -11.64
C ILE A 212 -1.47 3.50 -10.37
N VAL A 213 -0.60 3.36 -9.38
CA VAL A 213 -0.89 2.91 -8.03
C VAL A 213 -0.71 4.08 -7.07
N SER A 214 -1.79 4.65 -6.58
CA SER A 214 -1.77 5.65 -5.51
C SER A 214 -1.75 4.96 -4.15
N ALA A 215 -0.95 5.45 -3.22
CA ALA A 215 -0.89 4.94 -1.87
C ALA A 215 -0.93 6.09 -0.86
N HIS A 216 -1.75 5.91 0.16
CA HIS A 216 -1.85 6.76 1.34
C HIS A 216 -2.25 5.87 2.52
N HIS A 217 -1.94 6.27 3.75
CA HIS A 217 -2.34 5.49 4.92
C HIS A 217 -3.85 5.24 4.97
N TYR A 218 -4.65 6.22 4.57
CA TYR A 218 -6.10 6.13 4.50
C TYR A 218 -6.59 5.82 3.09
N VAL A 219 -7.68 5.03 3.01
CA VAL A 219 -8.50 4.95 1.79
C VAL A 219 -9.39 6.20 1.66
N LEU A 220 -10.07 6.37 0.53
CA LEU A 220 -11.05 7.42 0.34
C LEU A 220 -12.40 7.04 0.96
N LYS A 221 -13.23 8.05 1.20
CA LYS A 221 -14.55 7.86 1.79
C LYS A 221 -15.43 6.92 0.96
N ASP A 222 -16.10 6.01 1.65
CA ASP A 222 -17.04 5.04 1.07
C ASP A 222 -16.45 4.10 0.02
N THR A 223 -15.13 3.88 0.02
CA THR A 223 -14.47 3.06 -1.01
C THR A 223 -14.20 1.62 -0.60
N THR A 224 -14.01 1.33 0.68
CA THR A 224 -13.79 -0.03 1.20
C THR A 224 -14.55 -0.25 2.50
N VAL A 225 -14.44 -1.43 3.08
CA VAL A 225 -14.96 -1.73 4.42
C VAL A 225 -14.48 -0.69 5.44
N ALA A 226 -15.37 -0.28 6.33
CA ALA A 226 -15.12 0.66 7.42
C ALA A 226 -14.60 2.06 6.99
N SER A 227 -14.78 2.46 5.74
CA SER A 227 -14.35 3.77 5.23
C SER A 227 -15.48 4.81 5.10
N GLY A 228 -16.71 4.46 5.44
CA GLY A 228 -17.83 5.39 5.43
C GLY A 228 -18.07 6.04 6.79
N LEU A 229 -18.96 7.03 6.80
CA LEU A 229 -19.44 7.65 8.04
C LEU A 229 -20.11 6.57 8.92
N TRP A 230 -19.74 6.50 10.19
CA TRP A 230 -20.28 5.55 11.18
C TRP A 230 -19.92 4.08 10.97
N GLU A 231 -19.28 3.70 9.89
CA GLU A 231 -18.94 2.30 9.63
C GLU A 231 -17.89 1.75 10.61
N GLY A 232 -17.06 2.60 11.19
CA GLY A 232 -16.17 2.26 12.30
C GLY A 232 -16.87 2.18 13.67
N MET A 233 -18.19 2.34 13.74
CA MET A 233 -18.98 2.32 14.98
C MET A 233 -19.82 1.03 15.08
N GLN A 234 -19.97 0.52 16.30
CA GLN A 234 -20.83 -0.63 16.61
C GLN A 234 -21.89 -0.21 17.62
N ARG A 235 -23.13 -0.59 17.36
CA ARG A 235 -24.21 -0.42 18.33
C ARG A 235 -24.16 -1.55 19.35
N SER A 236 -24.07 -1.21 20.63
CA SER A 236 -24.11 -2.16 21.74
C SER A 236 -25.56 -2.59 22.01
N GLU A 237 -25.74 -3.70 22.78
CA GLU A 237 -27.06 -4.20 23.16
C GLU A 237 -27.90 -3.18 23.94
N ASP A 238 -27.26 -2.33 24.72
CA ASP A 238 -27.88 -1.21 25.45
C ASP A 238 -28.28 -0.03 24.55
N GLY A 239 -28.07 -0.14 23.23
CA GLY A 239 -28.40 0.89 22.26
C GLY A 239 -27.34 2.00 22.13
N THR A 240 -26.26 1.98 22.90
CA THR A 240 -25.16 2.95 22.79
C THR A 240 -24.25 2.64 21.61
N TRP A 241 -23.64 3.68 21.03
CA TRP A 241 -22.64 3.54 19.97
C TRP A 241 -21.24 3.54 20.57
N LYS A 242 -20.45 2.53 20.21
CA LYS A 242 -19.03 2.39 20.61
C LYS A 242 -18.15 2.34 19.38
N PRO A 243 -16.96 2.98 19.42
CA PRO A 243 -16.00 2.80 18.34
C PRO A 243 -15.51 1.34 18.34
N ARG A 244 -15.59 0.71 17.16
CA ARG A 244 -14.95 -0.57 16.89
C ARG A 244 -13.64 -0.36 16.16
N TYR A 245 -13.67 0.55 15.22
CA TYR A 245 -12.51 1.09 14.52
C TYR A 245 -12.48 2.61 14.68
N HIS A 246 -11.59 3.28 14.01
CA HIS A 246 -11.57 4.73 13.94
C HIS A 246 -12.82 5.23 13.19
N GLY A 247 -13.86 5.54 13.91
CA GLY A 247 -15.12 6.02 13.37
C GLY A 247 -15.23 7.53 13.39
N TYR A 248 -16.18 8.05 12.61
CA TYR A 248 -16.59 9.44 12.68
C TYR A 248 -17.52 9.64 13.89
N PHE A 249 -17.22 10.62 14.73
CA PHE A 249 -18.06 10.96 15.90
C PHE A 249 -19.07 12.05 15.56
N PRO A 250 -20.34 11.94 16.05
CA PRO A 250 -21.44 12.85 15.67
C PRO A 250 -21.24 14.29 16.10
N GLN A 251 -20.32 14.56 17.03
CA GLN A 251 -20.13 15.89 17.60
C GLN A 251 -19.22 16.80 16.76
N GLY A 252 -19.07 16.55 15.48
CA GLY A 252 -18.49 17.50 14.54
C GLY A 252 -17.13 17.13 13.96
N THR A 253 -16.02 17.33 14.62
CA THR A 253 -14.71 17.07 14.02
C THR A 253 -14.48 15.58 13.79
N PRO A 254 -14.06 15.14 12.60
CA PRO A 254 -13.81 13.74 12.28
C PRO A 254 -12.52 13.26 12.96
N GLN A 255 -12.51 13.23 14.27
CA GLN A 255 -11.42 12.67 15.04
C GLN A 255 -11.38 11.16 14.82
N GLY A 256 -10.26 10.65 14.33
CA GLY A 256 -10.11 9.24 14.01
C GLY A 256 -11.05 8.79 12.87
N ALA A 257 -11.30 9.63 11.88
CA ALA A 257 -11.99 9.24 10.67
C ALA A 257 -11.30 8.04 10.01
N SER A 258 -12.08 7.19 9.37
CA SER A 258 -11.60 5.96 8.72
C SER A 258 -11.20 6.18 7.25
N PHE A 259 -11.12 7.42 6.80
CA PHE A 259 -10.82 7.80 5.43
C PHE A 259 -10.02 9.11 5.37
N LEU A 260 -9.35 9.34 4.26
CA LEU A 260 -8.67 10.60 3.98
C LEU A 260 -9.69 11.74 3.99
N TYR A 261 -9.51 12.72 4.86
CA TYR A 261 -10.51 13.74 5.14
C TYR A 261 -10.05 15.17 4.88
N TRP A 262 -8.75 15.45 5.00
CA TRP A 262 -8.23 16.81 4.95
C TRP A 262 -7.30 17.03 3.77
N VAL A 263 -7.49 18.15 3.09
CA VAL A 263 -6.47 18.74 2.21
C VAL A 263 -6.09 20.08 2.81
N ASP A 264 -4.83 20.23 3.22
CA ASP A 264 -4.38 21.31 4.12
C ASP A 264 -5.20 21.33 5.44
N SER A 265 -5.49 22.51 5.93
CA SER A 265 -6.34 22.74 7.11
C SER A 265 -7.83 22.75 6.81
N LYS A 266 -8.24 22.39 5.59
CA LYS A 266 -9.64 22.44 5.17
C LYS A 266 -10.21 21.04 5.14
N PRO A 267 -11.43 20.84 5.66
CA PRO A 267 -12.15 19.59 5.45
C PRO A 267 -12.18 19.29 3.97
N ASP A 268 -11.84 18.07 3.62
CA ASP A 268 -11.96 17.63 2.25
C ASP A 268 -13.42 17.51 1.87
N LEU A 269 -13.81 18.26 0.87
CA LEU A 269 -15.14 18.16 0.25
C LEU A 269 -15.16 17.10 -0.86
N GLY A 270 -14.31 16.09 -0.79
CA GLY A 270 -14.19 15.02 -1.77
C GLY A 270 -13.25 15.38 -2.93
N ALA A 271 -12.16 16.07 -2.66
CA ALA A 271 -11.25 16.55 -3.70
C ALA A 271 -10.67 15.41 -4.57
N PHE A 272 -10.22 14.34 -3.94
CA PHE A 272 -9.73 13.14 -4.63
C PHE A 272 -10.85 12.41 -5.36
N GLU A 273 -12.00 12.26 -4.71
CA GLU A 273 -13.19 11.59 -5.26
C GLU A 273 -13.71 12.32 -6.49
N HIS A 274 -13.78 13.66 -6.46
CA HIS A 274 -14.19 14.46 -7.60
C HIS A 274 -13.23 14.27 -8.78
N PHE A 275 -11.91 14.33 -8.54
CA PHE A 275 -10.93 14.13 -9.60
C PHE A 275 -11.03 12.73 -10.23
N LEU A 276 -11.19 11.68 -9.40
CA LEU A 276 -11.35 10.31 -9.91
C LEU A 276 -12.67 10.11 -10.65
N ALA A 277 -13.74 10.77 -10.20
CA ALA A 277 -15.05 10.70 -10.85
C ALA A 277 -15.08 11.44 -12.21
N GLU A 278 -14.37 12.55 -12.32
CA GLU A 278 -14.25 13.33 -13.59
C GLU A 278 -13.39 12.59 -14.64
N ALA A 279 -12.47 11.74 -14.20
CA ALA A 279 -11.57 11.01 -15.09
C ALA A 279 -11.44 9.54 -14.70
N PRO A 280 -12.53 8.74 -14.83
CA PRO A 280 -12.55 7.35 -14.37
C PRO A 280 -11.47 6.49 -15.02
N GLY A 281 -10.81 5.64 -14.20
CA GLY A 281 -9.80 4.70 -14.67
C GLY A 281 -8.43 5.30 -14.98
N ARG A 282 -8.17 6.54 -14.61
CA ARG A 282 -6.81 7.12 -14.68
C ARG A 282 -5.88 6.59 -13.60
N VAL A 283 -6.43 6.21 -12.46
CA VAL A 283 -5.72 5.51 -11.39
C VAL A 283 -6.22 4.08 -11.37
N ASP A 284 -5.32 3.12 -11.42
CA ASP A 284 -5.65 1.70 -11.43
C ASP A 284 -5.95 1.18 -10.03
N LEU A 285 -5.06 1.47 -9.07
CA LEU A 285 -5.15 1.03 -7.69
C LEU A 285 -5.01 2.21 -6.72
N TRP A 286 -5.76 2.14 -5.63
CA TRP A 286 -5.54 2.93 -4.42
C TRP A 286 -5.31 1.99 -3.25
N LEU A 287 -4.16 2.10 -2.61
CA LEU A 287 -3.78 1.31 -1.45
C LEU A 287 -3.92 2.16 -0.19
N GLY A 288 -4.56 1.62 0.82
CA GLY A 288 -4.69 2.22 2.15
C GLY A 288 -4.85 1.18 3.23
N ALA A 289 -4.93 1.61 4.49
CA ALA A 289 -4.95 0.75 5.67
C ALA A 289 -5.75 1.37 6.82
N HIS A 290 -5.12 1.63 7.99
CA HIS A 290 -5.65 2.37 9.13
C HIS A 290 -6.77 1.69 9.93
N THR A 291 -7.73 1.05 9.30
CA THR A 291 -8.98 0.64 9.98
C THR A 291 -8.87 -0.66 10.78
N HIS A 292 -7.77 -1.39 10.68
CA HIS A 292 -7.49 -2.67 11.38
C HIS A 292 -8.65 -3.68 11.35
N THR A 293 -9.41 -3.69 10.26
CA THR A 293 -10.57 -4.56 10.08
C THR A 293 -10.17 -6.02 10.04
N VAL A 294 -11.06 -6.93 10.46
CA VAL A 294 -10.83 -8.37 10.32
C VAL A 294 -11.15 -8.83 8.89
N PRO A 295 -10.58 -9.96 8.43
CA PRO A 295 -10.67 -10.39 7.02
C PRO A 295 -12.09 -10.49 6.45
N ASP A 296 -13.07 -10.82 7.25
CA ASP A 296 -14.46 -11.01 6.83
C ASP A 296 -15.39 -9.83 7.13
N ASP A 297 -14.85 -8.72 7.57
CA ASP A 297 -15.66 -7.52 7.81
C ASP A 297 -16.25 -6.98 6.50
N THR A 298 -17.51 -6.57 6.58
CA THR A 298 -18.30 -6.04 5.47
C THR A 298 -19.10 -4.79 5.86
N PHE A 299 -18.54 -3.97 6.75
CA PHE A 299 -19.19 -2.72 7.19
C PHE A 299 -19.47 -1.81 5.99
N GLY A 300 -20.67 -1.25 5.97
CA GLY A 300 -21.17 -0.46 4.84
C GLY A 300 -21.48 -1.30 3.61
N GLY A 301 -21.57 -2.63 3.73
CA GLY A 301 -21.81 -3.55 2.62
C GLY A 301 -20.61 -3.68 1.66
N LYS A 302 -19.42 -3.31 2.12
CA LYS A 302 -18.19 -3.29 1.33
C LYS A 302 -17.16 -4.31 1.85
N SER A 303 -16.31 -4.79 0.97
CA SER A 303 -15.17 -5.65 1.28
C SER A 303 -13.85 -4.85 1.37
N HIS A 304 -12.74 -5.54 1.56
CA HIS A 304 -11.41 -4.93 1.57
C HIS A 304 -10.91 -4.53 0.19
N ILE A 305 -11.50 -5.07 -0.88
CA ILE A 305 -11.17 -4.74 -2.25
C ILE A 305 -12.46 -4.38 -2.98
N GLU A 306 -12.59 -3.10 -3.34
CA GLU A 306 -13.76 -2.57 -4.01
C GLU A 306 -13.36 -1.72 -5.20
N ARG A 307 -14.25 -1.59 -6.19
CA ARG A 307 -14.01 -0.78 -7.38
C ARG A 307 -14.98 0.40 -7.45
N ARG A 308 -14.42 1.61 -7.58
CA ARG A 308 -15.20 2.83 -7.73
C ARG A 308 -14.46 3.80 -8.68
N TRP A 309 -15.16 4.55 -9.49
CA TRP A 309 -14.58 5.50 -10.47
C TRP A 309 -13.51 4.88 -11.38
N GLY A 310 -13.65 3.59 -11.71
CA GLY A 310 -12.62 2.88 -12.48
C GLY A 310 -11.34 2.52 -11.74
N THR A 311 -11.19 2.94 -10.49
CA THR A 311 -10.08 2.63 -9.58
C THR A 311 -10.46 1.49 -8.66
N THR A 312 -9.55 0.55 -8.41
CA THR A 312 -9.71 -0.48 -7.37
C THR A 312 -9.02 -0.04 -6.09
N PHE A 313 -9.78 0.03 -5.01
CA PHE A 313 -9.32 0.37 -3.67
C PHE A 313 -9.02 -0.89 -2.88
N ILE A 314 -7.87 -0.93 -2.20
CA ILE A 314 -7.44 -2.04 -1.35
C ILE A 314 -7.18 -1.50 0.05
N ASN A 315 -7.91 -2.01 1.04
CA ASN A 315 -7.66 -1.78 2.45
C ASN A 315 -6.77 -2.90 2.98
N ALA A 316 -5.50 -2.60 3.23
CA ALA A 316 -4.51 -3.58 3.66
C ALA A 316 -4.73 -4.05 5.10
N ALA A 317 -5.50 -3.30 5.89
CA ALA A 317 -5.58 -3.45 7.36
C ALA A 317 -4.18 -3.38 7.98
N GLY A 318 -3.80 -4.22 8.95
CA GLY A 318 -2.55 -4.00 9.65
C GLY A 318 -1.86 -5.26 10.14
N LEU A 319 -0.59 -5.10 10.54
CA LEU A 319 0.24 -6.13 11.15
C LEU A 319 0.09 -6.20 12.66
N THR A 320 -0.44 -5.15 13.29
CA THR A 320 -0.62 -5.11 14.75
C THR A 320 -1.67 -6.10 15.24
N LEU A 321 -1.44 -6.64 16.43
CA LEU A 321 -2.42 -7.44 17.16
C LEU A 321 -3.07 -6.65 18.30
N TYR A 322 -2.35 -5.70 18.89
CA TYR A 322 -2.73 -5.11 20.17
C TYR A 322 -3.10 -3.64 20.12
N HIS A 323 -2.97 -2.99 18.97
CA HIS A 323 -3.36 -1.59 18.86
C HIS A 323 -4.89 -1.45 18.82
N THR A 324 -5.43 -0.35 19.33
CA THR A 324 -6.86 0.03 19.40
C THR A 324 -7.63 -0.73 20.47
N VAL A 325 -7.82 -2.04 20.30
CA VAL A 325 -8.46 -2.93 21.30
C VAL A 325 -7.60 -4.17 21.41
N PRO A 326 -6.98 -4.42 22.56
CA PRO A 326 -6.08 -5.55 22.72
C PRO A 326 -6.69 -6.88 22.29
N GLY A 327 -5.98 -7.62 21.45
CA GLY A 327 -6.38 -8.93 20.97
C GLY A 327 -7.47 -8.94 19.88
N THR A 328 -7.83 -7.80 19.29
CA THR A 328 -8.82 -7.73 18.20
C THR A 328 -8.21 -7.56 16.83
N GLY A 329 -6.94 -7.21 16.73
CA GLY A 329 -6.22 -7.12 15.45
C GLY A 329 -6.06 -8.51 14.82
N VAL A 330 -6.06 -8.55 13.49
CA VAL A 330 -5.74 -9.76 12.72
C VAL A 330 -4.56 -9.43 11.82
N PRO A 331 -3.34 -9.74 12.28
CA PRO A 331 -2.12 -9.43 11.54
C PRO A 331 -2.15 -10.01 10.14
N ARG A 332 -2.15 -9.14 9.13
CA ARG A 332 -2.22 -9.54 7.73
C ARG A 332 -1.54 -8.56 6.79
N SER A 333 -1.22 -9.04 5.61
CA SER A 333 -0.64 -8.28 4.52
C SER A 333 -1.16 -8.79 3.19
N TRP A 334 -0.77 -8.13 2.09
CA TRP A 334 -1.20 -8.49 0.75
C TRP A 334 0.01 -8.65 -0.19
N LEU A 335 -0.07 -9.62 -1.08
CA LEU A 335 0.87 -9.77 -2.18
C LEU A 335 0.14 -9.44 -3.49
N LEU A 336 0.64 -8.42 -4.20
CA LEU A 336 0.18 -8.04 -5.53
C LEU A 336 1.17 -8.59 -6.55
N THR A 337 0.70 -9.47 -7.45
CA THR A 337 1.54 -10.06 -8.50
C THR A 337 1.15 -9.49 -9.85
N PHE A 338 2.03 -8.69 -10.43
CA PHE A 338 1.94 -8.15 -11.79
C PHE A 338 2.67 -9.10 -12.74
N THR A 339 2.00 -9.52 -13.82
CA THR A 339 2.56 -10.44 -14.82
C THR A 339 2.84 -9.68 -16.11
N GLU A 340 4.05 -9.81 -16.65
CA GLU A 340 4.46 -9.20 -17.93
C GLU A 340 3.46 -9.48 -19.03
N GLY A 341 2.99 -8.44 -19.70
CA GLY A 341 2.01 -8.52 -20.79
C GLY A 341 0.55 -8.68 -20.35
N SER A 342 0.28 -8.91 -19.04
CA SER A 342 -1.07 -9.03 -18.50
C SER A 342 -1.65 -7.66 -18.10
N ASP A 343 -2.92 -7.44 -18.39
CA ASP A 343 -3.71 -6.31 -17.91
C ASP A 343 -4.52 -6.66 -16.65
N ALA A 344 -4.01 -7.61 -15.87
CA ALA A 344 -4.56 -8.01 -14.59
C ALA A 344 -3.45 -8.15 -13.54
N VAL A 345 -3.76 -7.83 -12.29
CA VAL A 345 -2.93 -8.08 -11.12
C VAL A 345 -3.67 -9.02 -10.18
N SER A 346 -2.96 -10.02 -9.65
CA SER A 346 -3.49 -10.88 -8.59
C SER A 346 -3.21 -10.25 -7.23
N ALA A 347 -4.20 -10.21 -6.35
CA ALA A 347 -4.08 -9.76 -4.97
C ALA A 347 -4.37 -10.94 -4.04
N HIS A 348 -3.41 -11.34 -3.23
CA HIS A 348 -3.49 -12.45 -2.29
C HIS A 348 -3.32 -11.96 -0.86
N CYS A 349 -4.23 -12.35 0.02
CA CYS A 349 -4.19 -12.01 1.45
C CYS A 349 -3.39 -13.07 2.21
N TYR A 350 -2.45 -12.62 3.07
CA TYR A 350 -1.65 -13.48 3.94
C TYR A 350 -1.88 -13.12 5.41
N LEU A 351 -2.21 -14.11 6.25
CA LEU A 351 -2.37 -13.95 7.70
C LEU A 351 -1.06 -14.30 8.42
N HIS A 352 -0.63 -13.42 9.32
CA HIS A 352 0.61 -13.52 10.08
C HIS A 352 0.43 -14.13 11.48
N SER A 353 -0.77 -14.59 11.82
CA SER A 353 -1.09 -15.25 13.08
C SER A 353 -2.20 -16.26 12.90
N ASN A 354 -2.43 -17.09 13.97
CA ASN A 354 -3.52 -18.06 14.02
C ASN A 354 -4.76 -17.53 14.77
N ASP A 355 -4.80 -16.25 15.11
CA ASP A 355 -5.84 -15.70 15.99
C ASP A 355 -7.22 -15.65 15.33
N TYR A 356 -7.28 -15.74 14.01
CA TYR A 356 -8.53 -15.69 13.25
C TYR A 356 -8.75 -16.94 12.38
N ALA A 357 -7.71 -17.36 11.68
CA ALA A 357 -7.65 -18.54 10.83
C ALA A 357 -6.21 -19.09 10.85
N PRO A 358 -5.94 -20.25 10.29
CA PRO A 358 -4.56 -20.74 10.16
C PRO A 358 -3.68 -19.69 9.49
N GLN A 359 -2.48 -19.49 10.02
CA GLN A 359 -1.46 -18.65 9.37
C GLN A 359 -1.21 -19.12 7.94
N GLY A 360 -1.07 -18.19 7.02
CA GLY A 360 -0.85 -18.44 5.59
C GLY A 360 -1.83 -17.72 4.70
N TRP A 361 -1.98 -18.22 3.48
CA TRP A 361 -2.86 -17.60 2.48
C TRP A 361 -4.33 -17.69 2.86
N TYR A 362 -5.01 -16.56 2.89
CA TYR A 362 -6.44 -16.45 3.14
C TYR A 362 -7.19 -16.27 1.83
N GLN A 363 -7.35 -17.37 1.10
CA GLN A 363 -7.87 -17.39 -0.29
C GLN A 363 -9.26 -16.76 -0.46
N LYS A 364 -10.07 -16.70 0.60
CA LYS A 364 -11.40 -16.07 0.56
C LYS A 364 -11.35 -14.60 0.14
N ASN A 365 -10.25 -13.93 0.45
CA ASN A 365 -10.04 -12.53 0.13
C ASN A 365 -9.26 -12.31 -1.18
N ASP A 366 -8.77 -13.39 -1.82
CA ASP A 366 -8.02 -13.27 -3.07
C ASP A 366 -8.87 -12.67 -4.19
N ARG A 367 -8.26 -11.83 -5.00
CA ARG A 367 -8.91 -11.19 -6.15
C ARG A 367 -7.96 -11.11 -7.34
N THR A 368 -8.53 -11.19 -8.53
CA THR A 368 -7.89 -10.74 -9.78
C THR A 368 -8.49 -9.40 -10.16
N ILE A 369 -7.63 -8.41 -10.30
CA ILE A 369 -8.00 -7.01 -10.51
C ILE A 369 -7.60 -6.60 -11.93
N LYS A 370 -8.55 -6.06 -12.69
CA LYS A 370 -8.30 -5.54 -14.04
C LYS A 370 -7.58 -4.20 -13.96
N LEU A 371 -6.50 -4.10 -14.73
CA LEU A 371 -5.72 -2.87 -14.93
C LEU A 371 -6.16 -2.16 -16.21
N SER A 372 -5.85 -0.87 -16.31
CA SER A 372 -6.14 -0.08 -17.50
C SER A 372 -5.25 -0.45 -18.69
N LYS A 373 -4.10 -1.08 -18.45
CA LYS A 373 -3.07 -1.41 -19.43
C LYS A 373 -2.34 -2.68 -19.05
N PRO A 374 -1.74 -3.40 -20.03
CA PRO A 374 -0.81 -4.49 -19.74
C PRO A 374 0.43 -4.01 -19.01
N PHE A 375 0.83 -4.75 -17.97
CA PHE A 375 2.09 -4.49 -17.27
C PHE A 375 3.29 -4.80 -18.16
N ARG A 376 4.33 -3.95 -18.07
CA ARG A 376 5.59 -4.10 -18.76
C ARG A 376 6.74 -3.91 -17.79
N MET A 377 7.59 -4.90 -17.70
CA MET A 377 8.83 -4.81 -16.92
C MET A 377 9.76 -3.69 -17.45
N PRO A 378 10.66 -3.17 -16.62
CA PRO A 378 11.75 -2.34 -17.15
C PRO A 378 12.48 -3.10 -18.25
N SER A 379 12.73 -2.45 -19.39
CA SER A 379 13.72 -2.97 -20.33
C SER A 379 15.04 -3.09 -19.57
N GLY A 380 15.63 -4.28 -19.55
CA GLY A 380 16.94 -4.49 -18.95
C GLY A 380 17.95 -3.47 -19.51
N PRO A 381 19.07 -3.25 -18.83
CA PRO A 381 20.12 -2.43 -19.39
C PRO A 381 20.49 -3.03 -20.76
N SER A 382 20.28 -2.22 -21.81
CA SER A 382 20.66 -2.52 -23.19
C SER A 382 22.18 -2.63 -23.28
#